data_4de4878d5d2c29c6d0fd9842aa009c3b
#
_entry.id   4de4878d5d2c29c6d0fd9842aa009c3b
#
_cell.length_a   1.000
_cell.length_b   1.000
_cell.length_c   1.000
_cell.angle_alpha   90.00
_cell.angle_beta   90.00
_cell.angle_gamma   90.00
#
_symmetry.space_group_name_H-M   'P 1'
#
loop_
_entity.id
_entity.type
_entity.pdbx_description
1 polymer ?
#
loop_
_entity_poly.entity_id
_entity_poly.type
_entity_poly.pdbx_seq_one_letter_code
_entity_poly.pdbx_strand_id
1 'polypeptide(L)'
;MKTYITLLLFICTMSIVAQQPLDTIYANDKKNVALFFPNPIRQGITGASHFVFTYNREKEQYFGLLQAKPGTESNLLTVTSDGSVYSYILKYSEKLPELNYFINENESIGSELPIKIKQKPEVKALNEYTNR
;
A
#
# COMPACT_ATOMS: atom_id res chain seq x y z
N MET A 1 41.99 -26.45 3.53
CA MET A 1 40.97 -26.27 4.58
C MET A 1 40.52 -24.85 4.71
N LYS A 2 41.40 -23.88 4.78
CA LYS A 2 41.03 -22.45 4.94
C LYS A 2 40.22 -21.93 3.74
N THR A 3 40.45 -22.41 2.54
CA THR A 3 39.75 -22.01 1.33
C THR A 3 38.28 -22.44 1.34
N TYR A 4 37.96 -23.57 1.93
CA TYR A 4 36.56 -24.07 2.01
C TYR A 4 35.72 -23.30 3.00
N ILE A 5 36.33 -22.89 4.11
CA ILE A 5 35.66 -22.09 5.15
C ILE A 5 35.32 -20.71 4.60
N THR A 6 36.22 -20.10 3.83
CA THR A 6 36.01 -18.78 3.21
C THR A 6 34.89 -18.84 2.17
N LEU A 7 34.84 -19.93 1.38
CA LEU A 7 33.78 -20.12 0.38
C LEU A 7 32.42 -20.32 1.05
N LEU A 8 32.38 -21.08 2.12
CA LEU A 8 31.14 -21.32 2.88
C LEU A 8 30.58 -20.01 3.49
N LEU A 9 31.45 -19.19 4.04
CA LEU A 9 31.08 -17.85 4.55
C LEU A 9 30.54 -16.94 3.44
N PHE A 10 31.13 -17.01 2.25
CA PHE A 10 30.68 -16.20 1.11
C PHE A 10 29.28 -16.61 0.64
N ILE A 11 28.96 -17.89 0.66
CA ILE A 11 27.64 -18.41 0.25
C ILE A 11 26.56 -17.97 1.25
N CYS A 12 26.88 -17.91 2.56
CA CYS A 12 25.93 -17.47 3.59
C CYS A 12 25.55 -15.98 3.49
N THR A 13 26.36 -15.16 2.86
CA THR A 13 26.08 -13.72 2.75
C THR A 13 25.13 -13.35 1.61
N MET A 14 24.80 -14.30 0.72
CA MET A 14 23.98 -14.04 -0.45
C MET A 14 22.47 -14.20 -0.23
N SER A 15 22.04 -14.56 0.96
CA SER A 15 20.64 -14.91 1.20
C SER A 15 19.81 -13.82 1.89
N ILE A 16 20.33 -12.60 2.03
CA ILE A 16 19.57 -11.51 2.64
C ILE A 16 18.80 -10.77 1.55
N VAL A 17 17.54 -11.15 1.37
CA VAL A 17 16.60 -10.36 0.55
C VAL A 17 15.98 -9.32 1.47
N ALA A 18 16.45 -8.09 1.38
CA ALA A 18 15.87 -6.98 2.13
C ALA A 18 14.56 -6.55 1.44
N GLN A 19 13.45 -6.50 2.20
CA GLN A 19 12.23 -5.89 1.74
C GLN A 19 12.45 -4.38 1.63
N GLN A 20 11.93 -3.77 0.57
CA GLN A 20 11.98 -2.32 0.43
C GLN A 20 11.08 -1.68 1.49
N PRO A 21 11.57 -0.63 2.18
CA PRO A 21 10.75 0.07 3.16
C PRO A 21 9.58 0.78 2.47
N LEU A 22 8.47 0.92 3.21
CA LEU A 22 7.33 1.68 2.74
C LEU A 22 7.65 3.18 2.72
N ASP A 23 7.10 3.88 1.74
CA ASP A 23 7.22 5.33 1.66
C ASP A 23 6.47 6.00 2.81
N THR A 24 6.98 7.16 3.21
CA THR A 24 6.38 7.96 4.28
C THR A 24 5.63 9.14 3.69
N ILE A 25 4.41 9.35 4.20
CA ILE A 25 3.60 10.52 3.90
C ILE A 25 3.45 11.34 5.18
N TYR A 26 3.74 12.63 5.07
CA TYR A 26 3.61 13.57 6.18
C TYR A 26 2.29 14.30 6.13
N ALA A 27 1.67 14.50 7.27
CA ALA A 27 0.40 15.20 7.40
C ALA A 27 0.37 16.03 8.67
N ASN A 28 -0.55 17.00 8.72
CA ASN A 28 -0.79 17.79 9.91
C ASN A 28 -2.28 18.21 9.99
N ASP A 29 -2.60 18.99 11.01
CA ASP A 29 -3.95 19.46 11.27
C ASP A 29 -4.26 20.84 10.65
N LYS A 30 -3.28 21.41 9.95
CA LYS A 30 -3.42 22.75 9.37
C LYS A 30 -3.72 22.73 7.88
N LYS A 31 -3.33 21.66 7.17
CA LYS A 31 -3.52 21.54 5.72
C LYS A 31 -3.96 20.13 5.36
N ASN A 32 -4.73 20.04 4.31
CA ASN A 32 -5.10 18.75 3.72
C ASN A 32 -3.98 18.27 2.82
N VAL A 33 -3.61 17.01 2.96
CA VAL A 33 -2.70 16.35 2.03
C VAL A 33 -3.56 15.46 1.12
N ALA A 34 -3.53 15.73 -0.17
CA ALA A 34 -4.33 15.00 -1.15
C ALA A 34 -3.53 13.85 -1.76
N LEU A 35 -4.14 12.68 -1.81
CA LEU A 35 -3.57 11.48 -2.42
C LEU A 35 -4.45 11.10 -3.60
N PHE A 36 -3.87 11.14 -4.81
CA PHE A 36 -4.54 10.79 -6.05
C PHE A 36 -4.07 9.43 -6.52
N PHE A 37 -5.00 8.50 -6.65
CA PHE A 37 -4.73 7.12 -7.06
C PHE A 37 -5.08 6.91 -8.53
N PRO A 38 -4.46 5.92 -9.19
CA PRO A 38 -4.75 5.65 -10.61
C PRO A 38 -6.13 5.05 -10.84
N ASN A 39 -6.75 4.50 -9.81
CA ASN A 39 -8.11 3.97 -9.84
C ASN A 39 -8.90 4.49 -8.65
N PRO A 40 -10.23 4.52 -8.71
CA PRO A 40 -11.03 5.03 -7.59
C PRO A 40 -10.78 4.29 -6.29
N ILE A 41 -10.82 5.02 -5.19
CA ILE A 41 -10.61 4.47 -3.85
C ILE A 41 -11.86 3.69 -3.44
N ARG A 42 -11.68 2.41 -3.12
CA ARG A 42 -12.74 1.58 -2.55
C ARG A 42 -12.67 1.57 -1.03
N GLN A 43 -11.47 1.56 -0.46
CA GLN A 43 -11.28 1.52 0.99
C GLN A 43 -9.98 2.21 1.38
N GLY A 44 -10.01 2.95 2.49
CA GLY A 44 -8.84 3.57 3.09
C GLY A 44 -8.93 3.49 4.59
N ILE A 45 -7.90 2.96 5.23
CA ILE A 45 -7.86 2.72 6.66
C ILE A 45 -6.55 3.24 7.23
N THR A 46 -6.65 4.04 8.29
CA THR A 46 -5.47 4.46 9.05
C THR A 46 -5.30 3.57 10.28
N GLY A 47 -4.05 3.37 10.68
CA GLY A 47 -3.74 2.52 11.84
C GLY A 47 -3.99 3.17 13.19
N ALA A 48 -4.18 4.50 13.24
CA ALA A 48 -4.41 5.23 14.48
C ALA A 48 -5.36 6.40 14.24
N SER A 49 -6.17 6.73 15.26
CA SER A 49 -7.24 7.72 15.15
C SER A 49 -6.78 9.17 15.00
N HIS A 50 -5.52 9.46 15.33
CA HIS A 50 -4.97 10.82 15.13
C HIS A 50 -4.56 11.09 13.67
N PHE A 51 -4.62 10.08 12.80
CA PHE A 51 -4.57 10.24 11.35
C PHE A 51 -5.95 9.99 10.77
N VAL A 52 -6.44 10.94 9.98
CA VAL A 52 -7.77 10.86 9.37
C VAL A 52 -7.61 10.92 7.86
N PHE A 53 -8.10 9.88 7.20
CA PHE A 53 -8.15 9.83 5.74
C PHE A 53 -9.60 9.88 5.28
N THR A 54 -9.97 10.96 4.62
CA THR A 54 -11.34 11.22 4.18
C THR A 54 -11.45 10.99 2.67
N TYR A 55 -12.38 10.16 2.26
CA TYR A 55 -12.68 9.90 0.86
C TYR A 55 -14.18 9.69 0.69
N ASN A 56 -14.68 9.86 -0.52
CA ASN A 56 -16.11 9.71 -0.80
C ASN A 56 -16.46 8.21 -0.87
N ARG A 57 -17.32 7.77 0.05
CA ARG A 57 -17.77 6.37 0.13
C ARG A 57 -19.02 6.09 -0.69
N GLU A 58 -19.79 7.10 -0.99
CA GLU A 58 -21.04 6.96 -1.75
C GLU A 58 -20.77 6.92 -3.26
N LYS A 59 -19.88 7.78 -3.70
CA LYS A 59 -19.49 7.88 -5.11
C LYS A 59 -17.97 7.76 -5.21
N GLU A 60 -17.48 6.70 -5.78
CA GLU A 60 -16.06 6.44 -5.89
C GLU A 60 -15.32 7.57 -6.60
N GLN A 61 -14.23 8.02 -6.00
CA GLN A 61 -13.35 9.05 -6.53
C GLN A 61 -11.90 8.64 -6.42
N TYR A 62 -11.06 9.24 -7.25
CA TYR A 62 -9.65 8.91 -7.37
C TYR A 62 -8.79 9.46 -6.24
N PHE A 63 -9.32 10.32 -5.40
CA PHE A 63 -8.52 10.99 -4.37
C PHE A 63 -9.16 10.95 -2.99
N GLY A 64 -8.30 11.06 -1.97
CA GLY A 64 -8.70 11.26 -0.59
C GLY A 64 -7.83 12.31 0.06
N LEU A 65 -8.28 12.82 1.20
CA LEU A 65 -7.60 13.87 1.96
C LEU A 65 -7.13 13.33 3.30
N LEU A 66 -5.85 13.56 3.58
CA LEU A 66 -5.21 13.12 4.82
C LEU A 66 -4.93 14.31 5.72
N GLN A 67 -5.31 14.18 6.98
CA GLN A 67 -4.97 15.11 8.07
C GLN A 67 -4.46 14.33 9.25
N ALA A 68 -3.73 15.01 10.13
CA ALA A 68 -3.15 14.40 11.32
C ALA A 68 -3.08 15.38 12.47
N LYS A 69 -3.27 14.87 13.68
CA LYS A 69 -2.91 15.56 14.92
C LYS A 69 -1.55 15.06 15.39
N PRO A 70 -0.82 15.83 16.21
CA PRO A 70 0.47 15.36 16.76
C PRO A 70 0.31 14.02 17.45
N GLY A 71 1.28 13.13 17.23
CA GLY A 71 1.29 11.79 17.80
C GLY A 71 2.34 10.91 17.14
N THR A 72 2.38 9.66 17.54
CA THR A 72 3.31 8.66 17.00
C THR A 72 2.98 8.32 15.55
N GLU A 73 3.97 7.83 14.83
CA GLU A 73 3.77 7.34 13.47
C GLU A 73 2.74 6.22 13.41
N SER A 74 2.07 6.12 12.27
CA SER A 74 1.13 5.05 12.00
C SER A 74 1.22 4.68 10.52
N ASN A 75 0.14 4.15 9.96
CA ASN A 75 0.12 3.75 8.56
C ASN A 75 -1.22 4.02 7.90
N LEU A 76 -1.20 4.02 6.58
CA LEU A 76 -2.38 4.07 5.74
C LEU A 76 -2.39 2.87 4.82
N LEU A 77 -3.50 2.16 4.79
CA LEU A 77 -3.77 1.11 3.82
C LEU A 77 -4.91 1.55 2.92
N THR A 78 -4.67 1.58 1.62
CA THR A 78 -5.68 1.94 0.63
C THR A 78 -5.85 0.82 -0.38
N VAL A 79 -7.10 0.50 -0.70
CA VAL A 79 -7.46 -0.47 -1.74
C VAL A 79 -8.29 0.26 -2.79
N THR A 80 -7.89 0.16 -4.03
CA THR A 80 -8.61 0.76 -5.15
C THR A 80 -9.58 -0.23 -5.79
N SER A 81 -10.45 0.27 -6.66
CA SER A 81 -11.53 -0.51 -7.25
C SER A 81 -11.07 -1.71 -8.08
N ASP A 82 -9.85 -1.65 -8.60
CA ASP A 82 -9.23 -2.76 -9.34
C ASP A 82 -8.58 -3.82 -8.43
N GLY A 83 -8.65 -3.63 -7.10
CA GLY A 83 -8.07 -4.53 -6.12
C GLY A 83 -6.60 -4.24 -5.77
N SER A 84 -6.01 -3.21 -6.35
CA SER A 84 -4.63 -2.83 -6.02
C SER A 84 -4.53 -2.28 -4.60
N VAL A 85 -3.45 -2.65 -3.91
CA VAL A 85 -3.22 -2.29 -2.51
C VAL A 85 -2.02 -1.35 -2.43
N TYR A 86 -2.21 -0.26 -1.69
CA TYR A 86 -1.17 0.76 -1.44
C TYR A 86 -1.00 0.91 0.07
N SER A 87 0.24 0.93 0.52
CA SER A 87 0.55 1.02 1.95
C SER A 87 1.64 2.07 2.19
N TYR A 88 1.41 2.92 3.16
CA TYR A 88 2.30 4.03 3.49
C TYR A 88 2.47 4.16 4.99
N ILE A 89 3.65 4.61 5.39
CA ILE A 89 3.89 5.07 6.77
C ILE A 89 3.40 6.51 6.87
N LEU A 90 2.71 6.83 7.95
CA LEU A 90 2.20 8.18 8.21
C LEU A 90 2.93 8.79 9.39
N LYS A 91 3.40 10.03 9.20
CA LYS A 91 4.05 10.80 10.26
C LYS A 91 3.47 12.21 10.31
N TYR A 92 3.33 12.74 11.53
CA TYR A 92 2.98 14.13 11.74
C TYR A 92 4.19 15.03 11.44
N SER A 93 3.97 16.14 10.75
CA SER A 93 4.98 17.18 10.58
C SER A 93 4.32 18.54 10.41
N GLU A 94 4.80 19.55 11.12
CA GLU A 94 4.31 20.93 10.95
C GLU A 94 4.64 21.49 9.58
N LYS A 95 5.78 21.09 9.02
CA LYS A 95 6.18 21.45 7.67
C LYS A 95 5.93 20.27 6.73
N LEU A 96 5.08 20.49 5.74
CA LEU A 96 4.74 19.46 4.78
C LEU A 96 5.62 19.58 3.53
N PRO A 97 6.37 18.53 3.16
CA PRO A 97 7.18 18.52 1.95
C PRO A 97 6.34 18.61 0.69
N GLU A 98 5.15 18.00 0.72
CA GLU A 98 4.21 17.99 -0.38
C GLU A 98 2.78 18.08 0.14
N LEU A 99 1.90 18.68 -0.66
CA LEU A 99 0.46 18.73 -0.38
C LEU A 99 -0.32 17.77 -1.27
N ASN A 100 0.25 17.37 -2.40
CA ASN A 100 -0.42 16.53 -3.38
C ASN A 100 0.52 15.40 -3.80
N TYR A 101 0.04 14.16 -3.65
CA TYR A 101 0.75 12.96 -4.05
C TYR A 101 -0.01 12.30 -5.20
N PHE A 102 0.64 12.15 -6.35
CA PHE A 102 0.09 11.43 -7.49
C PHE A 102 0.71 10.04 -7.52
N ILE A 103 -0.09 9.05 -7.17
CA ILE A 103 0.36 7.68 -6.96
C ILE A 103 0.24 6.91 -8.27
N ASN A 104 1.32 6.23 -8.65
CA ASN A 104 1.38 5.40 -9.84
C ASN A 104 1.00 3.96 -9.53
N GLU A 105 0.56 3.21 -10.53
CA GLU A 105 0.21 1.80 -10.39
C GLU A 105 1.39 0.95 -9.90
N ASN A 106 2.61 1.30 -10.27
CA ASN A 106 3.80 0.58 -9.86
C ASN A 106 4.14 0.75 -8.37
N GLU A 107 3.51 1.70 -7.67
CA GLU A 107 3.65 1.86 -6.21
C GLU A 107 2.80 0.87 -5.43
N SER A 108 1.89 0.17 -6.09
CA SER A 108 1.08 -0.88 -5.45
C SER A 108 1.99 -1.96 -4.87
N ILE A 109 1.71 -2.35 -3.62
CA ILE A 109 2.43 -3.44 -2.96
C ILE A 109 1.88 -4.82 -3.33
N GLY A 110 0.78 -4.86 -4.04
CA GLY A 110 0.14 -6.10 -4.44
C GLY A 110 -1.32 -5.90 -4.80
N SER A 111 -2.05 -7.01 -4.88
CA SER A 111 -3.48 -7.02 -5.12
C SER A 111 -4.18 -7.84 -4.05
N GLU A 112 -5.34 -7.40 -3.61
CA GLU A 112 -6.15 -8.19 -2.69
C GLU A 112 -6.71 -9.46 -3.36
N LEU A 113 -6.59 -9.54 -4.70
CA LEU A 113 -7.12 -10.65 -5.47
C LEU A 113 -6.04 -11.49 -6.19
N PRO A 114 -4.78 -11.59 -5.69
CA PRO A 114 -3.75 -12.32 -6.42
C PRO A 114 -4.07 -13.81 -6.60
N ILE A 115 -4.66 -14.42 -5.57
CA ILE A 115 -5.07 -15.83 -5.60
C ILE A 115 -6.23 -16.03 -6.56
N LYS A 116 -7.22 -15.14 -6.55
CA LYS A 116 -8.37 -15.20 -7.45
C LYS A 116 -7.95 -15.04 -8.91
N ILE A 117 -7.01 -14.16 -9.19
CA ILE A 117 -6.46 -13.95 -10.54
C ILE A 117 -5.76 -15.21 -11.03
N LYS A 118 -4.93 -15.84 -10.20
CA LYS A 118 -4.20 -17.08 -10.54
C LYS A 118 -5.15 -18.27 -10.75
N GLN A 119 -6.24 -18.34 -9.98
CA GLN A 119 -7.22 -19.42 -10.04
C GLN A 119 -8.35 -19.17 -11.04
N LYS A 120 -8.44 -17.99 -11.61
CA LYS A 120 -9.55 -17.58 -12.45
C LYS A 120 -9.86 -18.56 -13.59
N PRO A 121 -8.89 -19.13 -14.33
CA PRO A 121 -9.19 -20.13 -15.36
C PRO A 121 -9.85 -21.38 -14.79
N GLU A 122 -9.35 -21.88 -13.66
CA GLU A 122 -9.89 -23.06 -13.00
C GLU A 122 -11.26 -22.82 -12.41
N VAL A 123 -11.44 -21.72 -11.72
CA VAL A 123 -12.72 -21.32 -11.13
C VAL A 123 -13.76 -21.11 -12.21
N LYS A 124 -13.38 -20.54 -13.35
CA LYS A 124 -14.28 -20.34 -14.49
C LYS A 124 -14.71 -21.68 -15.08
N ALA A 125 -13.80 -22.63 -15.23
CA ALA A 125 -14.11 -23.97 -15.70
C ALA A 125 -15.07 -24.69 -14.74
N LEU A 126 -14.83 -24.62 -13.44
CA LEU A 126 -15.71 -25.18 -12.42
C LEU A 126 -17.10 -24.56 -12.44
N ASN A 127 -17.19 -23.26 -12.60
CA ASN A 127 -18.47 -22.57 -12.69
C ASN A 127 -19.27 -22.97 -13.94
N GLU A 128 -18.58 -23.20 -15.03
CA GLU A 128 -19.22 -23.70 -16.24
C GLU A 128 -19.83 -25.11 -16.05
N TYR A 129 -19.12 -25.96 -15.29
CA TYR A 129 -19.64 -27.29 -14.96
C TYR A 129 -20.82 -27.25 -13.99
N THR A 130 -20.76 -26.38 -12.99
CA THR A 130 -21.81 -26.26 -11.97
C THR A 130 -23.06 -25.58 -12.48
N ASN A 131 -22.96 -24.72 -13.47
CA ASN A 131 -24.11 -24.03 -14.06
C ASN A 131 -24.84 -24.84 -15.15
N ARG A 132 -24.41 -26.04 -15.41
CA ARG A 132 -25.03 -26.98 -16.30
C ARG A 132 -25.78 -28.04 -15.50
#